data_ff3b1612abe1b9c798e5120288e59606
#
_entry.id   ff3b1612abe1b9c798e5120288e59606
#
_cell.length_a   1.000
_cell.length_b   1.000
_cell.length_c   1.000
_cell.angle_alpha   90.00
_cell.angle_beta   90.00
_cell.angle_gamma   90.00
#
_symmetry.space_group_name_H-M   'P 1'
#
loop_
_entity.id
_entity.type
_entity.pdbx_description
1 polymer ?
#
loop_
_entity_poly.entity_id
_entity_poly.type
_entity_poly.pdbx_seq_one_letter_code
_entity_poly.pdbx_strand_id
1 'polypeptide(L)'
;MTDKKEIISPANNDRRDFVKKVGAGTAGILAAGTAPYAFSQSNPIKWRLQSYSGAPLGAHVVLPQIEAFNKVAHGQMEIELYYADQLVPTDELFRAMQSGALDAVQSDDATMASPVDISVFGGYFPFSTRYSLDLPVLFKYYGLDEIWAEAYGEVEGVEWISAGAWDPLHIFTKDPIRSLADMKGKRVFGVPTAGRFLSRYGLVPVTLPWDDIEVAIGTGELDGVAWCGFTEAYEVGWADVCNYALLNNVTGAWCGSYFANTKSWNALPANLQELFRMSCNDSHYYRQVWYWGGEAQLRVEGEKMELTTIPADEWDQVVEDSKEFWEDLASISPRTRKVVDAFSRYSEVMEKVGVPYRYS
;
A
#
# COMPACT_ATOMS: atom_id res chain seq x y z
N MET A 1 -44.42 -44.84 -1.68
CA MET A 1 -44.81 -44.09 -0.48
C MET A 1 -43.71 -43.09 -0.24
N THR A 2 -43.90 -41.89 -0.76
CA THR A 2 -42.93 -40.79 -0.76
C THR A 2 -43.49 -39.68 0.10
N ASP A 3 -42.91 -39.49 1.27
CA ASP A 3 -43.27 -38.40 2.17
C ASP A 3 -42.63 -37.09 1.66
N LYS A 4 -43.47 -36.15 1.23
CA LYS A 4 -43.11 -34.76 0.98
C LYS A 4 -43.16 -34.01 2.30
N LYS A 5 -41.99 -33.54 2.77
CA LYS A 5 -41.93 -32.52 3.82
C LYS A 5 -42.29 -31.16 3.24
N GLU A 6 -43.41 -30.62 3.68
CA GLU A 6 -43.81 -29.22 3.46
C GLU A 6 -42.85 -28.25 4.16
N ILE A 7 -42.33 -27.32 3.40
CA ILE A 7 -41.56 -26.20 3.92
C ILE A 7 -42.56 -25.12 4.34
N ILE A 8 -42.71 -24.91 5.64
CA ILE A 8 -43.56 -23.89 6.23
C ILE A 8 -42.83 -22.53 6.05
N SER A 9 -43.43 -21.65 5.23
CA SER A 9 -43.04 -20.24 5.10
C SER A 9 -43.62 -19.44 6.26
N PRO A 10 -42.85 -18.64 7.03
CA PRO A 10 -43.42 -17.81 8.10
C PRO A 10 -44.21 -16.67 7.53
N ALA A 11 -45.43 -16.48 8.00
CA ALA A 11 -46.38 -15.49 7.58
C ALA A 11 -45.93 -14.04 7.82
N ASN A 12 -46.09 -13.26 6.77
CA ASN A 12 -45.64 -11.86 6.63
C ASN A 12 -46.64 -10.83 7.24
N ASN A 13 -47.24 -11.14 8.41
CA ASN A 13 -48.27 -10.29 9.03
C ASN A 13 -47.80 -9.39 10.19
N ASP A 14 -46.67 -9.66 10.82
CA ASP A 14 -46.27 -8.90 12.00
C ASP A 14 -45.61 -7.52 11.67
N ARG A 15 -45.07 -7.36 10.47
CA ARG A 15 -44.45 -6.09 10.06
C ARG A 15 -45.48 -4.98 9.74
N ARG A 16 -46.64 -5.33 9.24
CA ARG A 16 -47.71 -4.36 8.92
C ARG A 16 -48.43 -3.82 10.14
N ASP A 17 -48.58 -4.60 11.18
CA ASP A 17 -49.21 -4.18 12.42
C ASP A 17 -48.29 -3.38 13.34
N PHE A 18 -46.99 -3.63 13.27
CA PHE A 18 -45.98 -2.78 13.95
C PHE A 18 -45.97 -1.37 13.38
N VAL A 19 -45.99 -1.22 12.07
CA VAL A 19 -46.00 0.11 11.40
C VAL A 19 -47.27 0.89 11.66
N LYS A 20 -48.43 0.23 11.81
CA LYS A 20 -49.71 0.91 12.17
C LYS A 20 -49.79 1.35 13.63
N LYS A 21 -49.12 0.65 14.55
CA LYS A 21 -49.10 1.02 15.99
C LYS A 21 -48.11 2.14 16.32
N VAL A 22 -47.06 2.33 15.50
CA VAL A 22 -46.10 3.45 15.67
C VAL A 22 -46.61 4.75 15.05
N GLY A 23 -47.53 4.68 14.05
CA GLY A 23 -48.06 5.84 13.34
C GLY A 23 -49.15 6.64 14.09
N ALA A 24 -49.72 6.16 15.18
CA ALA A 24 -50.84 6.80 15.89
C ALA A 24 -50.45 7.57 17.16
N GLY A 25 -49.17 7.57 17.55
CA GLY A 25 -48.68 8.13 18.81
C GLY A 25 -47.81 9.39 18.72
N THR A 26 -47.50 9.91 17.51
CA THR A 26 -46.49 10.98 17.35
C THR A 26 -46.98 12.19 16.52
N ALA A 27 -48.23 12.53 16.63
CA ALA A 27 -48.75 13.77 16.03
C ALA A 27 -48.54 15.05 16.89
N GLY A 28 -47.75 14.98 17.95
CA GLY A 28 -47.61 16.06 18.95
C GLY A 28 -46.22 16.65 19.18
N ILE A 29 -45.13 16.09 18.60
CA ILE A 29 -43.75 16.60 18.86
C ILE A 29 -42.95 16.73 17.57
N LEU A 30 -43.47 17.36 16.55
CA LEU A 30 -42.73 17.64 15.29
C LEU A 30 -42.75 19.15 14.92
N ALA A 31 -42.67 20.00 15.94
CA ALA A 31 -42.53 21.45 15.70
C ALA A 31 -41.33 22.08 16.40
N ALA A 32 -40.34 21.30 16.86
CA ALA A 32 -39.13 21.86 17.40
C ALA A 32 -37.92 21.12 16.79
N GLY A 33 -37.30 21.66 15.75
CA GLY A 33 -35.93 21.35 15.41
C GLY A 33 -35.63 20.65 14.10
N THR A 34 -36.31 20.91 12.99
CA THR A 34 -35.66 20.87 11.69
C THR A 34 -35.19 22.28 11.32
N ALA A 35 -34.22 22.78 12.11
CA ALA A 35 -33.31 23.74 11.54
C ALA A 35 -32.58 22.94 10.47
N PRO A 36 -32.66 23.28 9.16
CA PRO A 36 -31.69 22.78 8.21
C PRO A 36 -30.35 23.19 8.81
N TYR A 37 -29.44 22.26 8.95
CA TYR A 37 -28.04 22.63 9.15
C TYR A 37 -27.72 23.54 7.98
N ALA A 38 -27.82 24.84 8.22
CA ALA A 38 -27.28 25.83 7.33
C ALA A 38 -25.76 25.63 7.43
N PHE A 39 -25.22 24.76 6.57
CA PHE A 39 -23.81 24.80 6.28
C PHE A 39 -23.54 26.24 5.86
N SER A 40 -22.89 26.98 6.74
CA SER A 40 -22.28 28.24 6.37
C SER A 40 -21.53 27.93 5.08
N GLN A 41 -21.78 28.66 4.01
CA GLN A 41 -21.01 28.59 2.77
C GLN A 41 -19.63 29.18 3.01
N SER A 42 -18.84 28.54 3.89
CA SER A 42 -17.40 28.71 3.89
C SER A 42 -16.89 27.99 2.66
N ASN A 43 -15.97 28.60 1.92
CA ASN A 43 -15.28 27.90 0.84
C ASN A 43 -14.74 26.57 1.38
N PRO A 44 -14.88 25.47 0.63
CA PRO A 44 -14.34 24.18 1.07
C PRO A 44 -12.85 24.30 1.37
N ILE A 45 -12.39 23.58 2.40
CA ILE A 45 -10.97 23.42 2.68
C ILE A 45 -10.36 22.72 1.47
N LYS A 46 -9.28 23.25 0.90
CA LYS A 46 -8.59 22.64 -0.23
C LYS A 46 -7.26 22.08 0.20
N TRP A 47 -7.02 20.80 -0.12
CA TRP A 47 -5.75 20.14 0.08
C TRP A 47 -5.12 19.72 -1.24
N ARG A 48 -3.80 19.85 -1.33
CA ARG A 48 -2.98 19.25 -2.38
C ARG A 48 -2.37 17.97 -1.82
N LEU A 49 -2.72 16.85 -2.43
CA LEU A 49 -2.13 15.55 -2.13
C LEU A 49 -1.33 15.08 -3.35
N GLN A 50 -0.04 14.81 -3.18
CA GLN A 50 0.75 14.18 -4.23
C GLN A 50 1.08 12.73 -3.85
N SER A 51 0.90 11.82 -4.83
CA SER A 51 1.27 10.42 -4.74
C SER A 51 2.63 10.16 -5.41
N TYR A 52 3.30 9.09 -5.00
CA TYR A 52 4.49 8.59 -5.67
C TYR A 52 4.19 7.97 -7.04
N SER A 53 2.94 7.54 -7.27
CA SER A 53 2.56 6.82 -8.48
C SER A 53 2.34 7.74 -9.67
N GLY A 54 2.83 7.32 -10.83
CA GLY A 54 2.49 7.95 -12.11
C GLY A 54 0.99 7.84 -12.44
N ALA A 55 0.52 8.61 -13.43
CA ALA A 55 -0.90 8.68 -13.77
C ALA A 55 -1.56 7.33 -14.12
N PRO A 56 -0.93 6.42 -14.88
CA PRO A 56 -1.54 5.12 -15.19
C PRO A 56 -1.84 4.32 -13.91
N LEU A 57 -0.87 4.16 -13.02
CA LEU A 57 -1.05 3.45 -11.76
C LEU A 57 -1.99 4.22 -10.83
N GLY A 58 -1.81 5.52 -10.69
CA GLY A 58 -2.57 6.36 -9.79
C GLY A 58 -4.08 6.37 -10.06
N ALA A 59 -4.48 6.19 -11.32
CA ALA A 59 -5.88 6.04 -11.71
C ALA A 59 -6.57 4.84 -11.05
N HIS A 60 -5.81 3.80 -10.73
CA HIS A 60 -6.32 2.59 -10.08
C HIS A 60 -6.13 2.61 -8.55
N VAL A 61 -5.03 3.18 -8.06
CA VAL A 61 -4.65 3.00 -6.66
C VAL A 61 -4.86 4.23 -5.77
N VAL A 62 -5.01 5.43 -6.33
CA VAL A 62 -5.19 6.67 -5.54
C VAL A 62 -6.47 7.41 -5.91
N LEU A 63 -6.73 7.60 -7.20
CA LEU A 63 -7.86 8.39 -7.68
C LEU A 63 -9.21 7.92 -7.11
N PRO A 64 -9.56 6.60 -7.09
CA PRO A 64 -10.85 6.15 -6.56
C PRO A 64 -11.08 6.55 -5.11
N GLN A 65 -10.03 6.52 -4.27
CA GLN A 65 -10.11 6.98 -2.89
C GLN A 65 -10.39 8.48 -2.79
N ILE A 66 -9.66 9.29 -3.58
CA ILE A 66 -9.81 10.75 -3.55
C ILE A 66 -11.20 11.16 -4.04
N GLU A 67 -11.71 10.53 -5.10
CA GLU A 67 -13.07 10.74 -5.59
C GLU A 67 -14.13 10.38 -4.54
N ALA A 68 -13.97 9.22 -3.87
CA ALA A 68 -14.85 8.78 -2.81
C ALA A 68 -14.83 9.75 -1.62
N PHE A 69 -13.64 10.18 -1.18
CA PHE A 69 -13.49 11.17 -0.11
C PHE A 69 -14.18 12.50 -0.49
N ASN A 70 -13.86 13.05 -1.66
CA ASN A 70 -14.42 14.33 -2.12
C ASN A 70 -15.95 14.28 -2.25
N LYS A 71 -16.50 13.14 -2.65
CA LYS A 71 -17.94 12.92 -2.72
C LYS A 71 -18.60 12.97 -1.34
N VAL A 72 -18.00 12.37 -0.31
CA VAL A 72 -18.53 12.33 1.06
C VAL A 72 -18.30 13.66 1.78
N ALA A 73 -17.13 14.27 1.60
CA ALA A 73 -16.76 15.55 2.19
C ALA A 73 -17.35 16.78 1.44
N HIS A 74 -18.24 16.54 0.49
CA HIS A 74 -18.78 17.56 -0.42
C HIS A 74 -19.17 18.88 0.30
N GLY A 75 -18.62 19.99 -0.20
CA GLY A 75 -18.86 21.33 0.35
C GLY A 75 -18.09 21.66 1.63
N GLN A 76 -17.44 20.70 2.28
CA GLN A 76 -16.61 20.91 3.46
C GLN A 76 -15.11 20.90 3.13
N MET A 77 -14.69 19.93 2.33
CA MET A 77 -13.29 19.74 1.94
C MET A 77 -13.21 19.16 0.53
N GLU A 78 -12.14 19.49 -0.17
CA GLU A 78 -11.77 18.98 -1.49
C GLU A 78 -10.28 18.68 -1.50
N ILE A 79 -9.90 17.47 -1.94
CA ILE A 79 -8.52 17.07 -2.16
C ILE A 79 -8.24 17.11 -3.66
N GLU A 80 -7.24 17.88 -4.07
CA GLU A 80 -6.68 17.89 -5.41
C GLU A 80 -5.55 16.87 -5.47
N LEU A 81 -5.72 15.82 -6.30
CA LEU A 81 -4.73 14.78 -6.49
C LEU A 81 -3.70 15.21 -7.53
N TYR A 82 -2.44 14.99 -7.19
CA TYR A 82 -1.28 15.11 -8.08
C TYR A 82 -0.54 13.77 -8.11
N TYR A 83 -0.11 13.37 -9.30
CA TYR A 83 0.68 12.16 -9.50
C TYR A 83 2.17 12.41 -9.33
N ALA A 84 2.99 11.36 -9.45
CA ALA A 84 4.45 11.45 -9.32
C ALA A 84 5.01 12.61 -10.14
N ASP A 85 5.94 13.33 -9.53
CA ASP A 85 6.76 14.39 -10.14
C ASP A 85 5.98 15.60 -10.70
N GLN A 86 4.66 15.73 -10.44
CA GLN A 86 3.84 16.83 -10.97
C GLN A 86 4.04 18.15 -10.22
N LEU A 87 4.21 18.15 -8.92
CA LEU A 87 4.46 19.37 -8.13
C LEU A 87 5.90 19.43 -7.62
N VAL A 88 6.39 18.30 -7.10
CA VAL A 88 7.77 18.12 -6.65
C VAL A 88 8.25 16.73 -7.06
N PRO A 89 9.59 16.53 -7.21
CA PRO A 89 10.16 15.21 -7.37
C PRO A 89 9.75 14.26 -6.24
N THR A 90 9.58 12.98 -6.55
CA THR A 90 9.07 11.98 -5.59
C THR A 90 9.94 11.84 -4.34
N ASP A 91 11.26 11.97 -4.45
CA ASP A 91 12.21 11.98 -3.35
C ASP A 91 12.20 13.29 -2.50
N GLU A 92 11.49 14.33 -2.96
CA GLU A 92 11.27 15.58 -2.21
C GLU A 92 9.90 15.64 -1.52
N LEU A 93 9.04 14.61 -1.67
CA LEU A 93 7.68 14.58 -1.12
C LEU A 93 7.66 14.83 0.39
N PHE A 94 8.58 14.20 1.14
CA PHE A 94 8.66 14.39 2.60
C PHE A 94 8.89 15.84 2.97
N ARG A 95 9.88 16.49 2.37
CA ARG A 95 10.21 17.89 2.65
C ARG A 95 9.12 18.86 2.23
N ALA A 96 8.49 18.60 1.07
CA ALA A 96 7.40 19.44 0.56
C ALA A 96 6.19 19.38 1.49
N MET A 97 5.82 18.20 1.99
CA MET A 97 4.76 18.02 2.96
C MET A 97 5.12 18.63 4.31
N GLN A 98 6.31 18.37 4.83
CA GLN A 98 6.80 18.91 6.09
C GLN A 98 6.78 20.45 6.11
N SER A 99 7.18 21.09 5.01
CA SER A 99 7.19 22.57 4.87
C SER A 99 5.81 23.19 4.65
N GLY A 100 4.78 22.37 4.33
CA GLY A 100 3.44 22.82 3.97
C GLY A 100 3.31 23.25 2.51
N ALA A 101 4.28 22.94 1.66
CA ALA A 101 4.11 23.09 0.21
C ALA A 101 3.10 22.07 -0.34
N LEU A 102 2.96 20.92 0.31
CA LEU A 102 1.88 19.95 0.12
C LEU A 102 1.13 19.77 1.45
N ASP A 103 -0.18 19.54 1.38
CA ASP A 103 -1.00 19.28 2.57
C ASP A 103 -0.93 17.82 2.98
N ALA A 104 -0.84 16.90 2.01
CA ALA A 104 -0.69 15.48 2.25
C ALA A 104 0.16 14.82 1.16
N VAL A 105 0.71 13.63 1.49
CA VAL A 105 1.42 12.78 0.55
C VAL A 105 1.03 11.33 0.77
N GLN A 106 1.11 10.55 -0.31
CA GLN A 106 0.94 9.11 -0.31
C GLN A 106 2.17 8.48 -0.97
N SER A 107 2.97 7.76 -0.17
CA SER A 107 4.21 7.12 -0.61
C SER A 107 4.65 6.09 0.44
N ASP A 108 5.74 5.39 0.20
CA ASP A 108 6.49 4.75 1.27
C ASP A 108 7.56 5.68 1.83
N ASP A 109 7.97 5.35 3.04
CA ASP A 109 8.91 6.17 3.82
C ASP A 109 10.26 6.32 3.13
N ALA A 110 10.76 5.26 2.48
CA ALA A 110 12.07 5.26 1.84
C ALA A 110 12.07 6.02 0.50
N THR A 111 11.06 5.81 -0.34
CA THR A 111 10.95 6.45 -1.67
C THR A 111 10.79 7.97 -1.55
N MET A 112 10.06 8.46 -0.55
CA MET A 112 9.94 9.91 -0.30
C MET A 112 11.12 10.51 0.49
N ALA A 113 12.20 9.75 0.70
CA ALA A 113 13.40 10.15 1.43
C ALA A 113 13.12 10.66 2.86
N SER A 114 12.23 9.99 3.60
CA SER A 114 12.00 10.29 5.01
C SER A 114 13.28 10.12 5.82
N PRO A 115 13.67 11.10 6.66
CA PRO A 115 14.90 11.06 7.47
C PRO A 115 14.75 10.20 8.73
N VAL A 116 13.58 9.61 8.98
CA VAL A 116 13.30 8.83 10.18
C VAL A 116 13.98 7.47 10.08
N ASP A 117 14.52 6.98 11.19
CA ASP A 117 15.31 5.74 11.25
C ASP A 117 14.55 4.49 10.77
N ILE A 118 13.22 4.46 10.97
CA ILE A 118 12.36 3.36 10.50
C ILE A 118 12.02 3.42 9.01
N SER A 119 12.38 4.49 8.30
CA SER A 119 12.06 4.64 6.86
C SER A 119 12.60 3.48 6.01
N VAL A 120 13.66 2.82 6.47
CA VAL A 120 14.24 1.64 5.82
C VAL A 120 13.30 0.43 5.75
N PHE A 121 12.22 0.42 6.51
CA PHE A 121 11.20 -0.65 6.49
C PHE A 121 9.98 -0.29 5.65
N GLY A 122 9.87 0.96 5.19
CA GLY A 122 8.88 1.37 4.20
C GLY A 122 9.21 0.80 2.82
N GLY A 123 8.20 0.70 1.95
CA GLY A 123 8.35 0.05 0.66
C GLY A 123 8.44 -1.48 0.78
N TYR A 124 9.36 -2.08 0.04
CA TYR A 124 9.59 -3.52 0.03
C TYR A 124 10.73 -3.91 0.99
N PHE A 125 10.36 -4.34 2.18
CA PHE A 125 11.34 -4.88 3.13
C PHE A 125 11.57 -6.38 2.86
N PRO A 126 12.78 -6.80 2.48
CA PRO A 126 13.04 -8.16 1.99
C PRO A 126 12.62 -9.25 2.96
N PHE A 127 11.86 -10.22 2.49
CA PHE A 127 11.37 -11.42 3.20
C PHE A 127 10.55 -11.15 4.47
N SER A 128 10.11 -9.90 4.68
CA SER A 128 9.33 -9.53 5.87
C SER A 128 7.90 -10.07 5.86
N THR A 129 7.35 -10.28 4.68
CA THR A 129 5.97 -10.72 4.47
C THR A 129 5.90 -11.74 3.35
N ARG A 130 4.87 -12.59 3.39
CA ARG A 130 4.53 -13.53 2.30
C ARG A 130 3.36 -13.03 1.48
N TYR A 131 2.45 -12.30 2.14
CA TYR A 131 1.21 -11.77 1.55
C TYR A 131 0.95 -10.36 2.04
N SER A 132 0.12 -9.65 1.29
CA SER A 132 -0.30 -8.30 1.67
C SER A 132 -1.04 -8.25 3.01
N LEU A 133 -1.73 -9.32 3.40
CA LEU A 133 -2.42 -9.38 4.70
C LEU A 133 -1.47 -9.38 5.91
N ASP A 134 -0.22 -9.79 5.73
CA ASP A 134 0.75 -9.84 6.83
C ASP A 134 1.04 -8.46 7.41
N LEU A 135 1.13 -7.41 6.57
CA LEU A 135 1.40 -6.05 7.05
C LEU A 135 0.30 -5.48 7.94
N PRO A 136 -1.01 -5.52 7.58
CA PRO A 136 -2.07 -5.10 8.49
C PRO A 136 -2.06 -5.84 9.83
N VAL A 137 -1.72 -7.13 9.83
CA VAL A 137 -1.56 -7.91 11.07
C VAL A 137 -0.38 -7.40 11.88
N LEU A 138 0.77 -7.16 11.24
CA LEU A 138 1.96 -6.62 11.89
C LEU A 138 1.70 -5.24 12.50
N PHE A 139 1.03 -4.35 11.76
CA PHE A 139 0.68 -3.03 12.26
C PHE A 139 -0.29 -3.10 13.44
N LYS A 140 -1.38 -3.88 13.35
CA LYS A 140 -2.46 -3.87 14.35
C LYS A 140 -2.23 -4.78 15.56
N TYR A 141 -1.41 -5.86 15.44
CA TYR A 141 -1.24 -6.85 16.51
C TYR A 141 0.20 -7.03 16.98
N TYR A 142 1.19 -6.55 16.20
CA TYR A 142 2.61 -6.68 16.55
C TYR A 142 3.28 -5.34 16.86
N GLY A 143 2.49 -4.26 16.95
CA GLY A 143 2.93 -2.97 17.49
C GLY A 143 3.61 -2.04 16.49
N LEU A 144 3.49 -2.28 15.18
CA LEU A 144 4.10 -1.36 14.20
C LEU A 144 3.35 -0.01 14.15
N ASP A 145 2.01 0.03 14.38
CA ASP A 145 1.26 1.29 14.45
C ASP A 145 1.85 2.26 15.50
N GLU A 146 2.14 1.72 16.70
CA GLU A 146 2.70 2.50 17.80
C GLU A 146 4.13 2.98 17.49
N ILE A 147 4.93 2.12 16.84
CA ILE A 147 6.31 2.46 16.47
C ILE A 147 6.32 3.58 15.40
N TRP A 148 5.46 3.50 14.37
CA TRP A 148 5.35 4.53 13.35
C TRP A 148 4.82 5.85 13.93
N ALA A 149 3.76 5.79 14.74
CA ALA A 149 3.20 6.96 15.41
C ALA A 149 4.22 7.62 16.35
N GLU A 150 5.01 6.86 17.13
CA GLU A 150 6.10 7.37 17.97
C GLU A 150 7.16 8.05 17.11
N ALA A 151 7.64 7.38 16.06
CA ALA A 151 8.72 7.85 15.23
C ALA A 151 8.39 9.17 14.51
N TYR A 152 7.23 9.24 13.89
CA TYR A 152 6.80 10.44 13.18
C TYR A 152 6.25 11.53 14.10
N GLY A 153 5.75 11.17 15.28
CA GLY A 153 5.37 12.13 16.32
C GLY A 153 6.54 12.98 16.86
N GLU A 154 7.78 12.53 16.67
CA GLU A 154 9.00 13.29 17.01
C GLU A 154 9.40 14.28 15.90
N VAL A 155 8.78 14.21 14.72
CA VAL A 155 9.16 15.03 13.56
C VAL A 155 8.23 16.23 13.44
N GLU A 156 8.77 17.43 13.63
CA GLU A 156 7.99 18.66 13.49
C GLU A 156 7.44 18.79 12.07
N GLY A 157 6.18 19.20 11.97
CA GLY A 157 5.51 19.47 10.68
C GLY A 157 4.94 18.23 10.00
N VAL A 158 5.04 17.05 10.58
CA VAL A 158 4.59 15.78 10.00
C VAL A 158 3.55 15.09 10.89
N GLU A 159 2.48 14.64 10.29
CA GLU A 159 1.47 13.76 10.89
C GLU A 159 1.41 12.47 10.07
N TRP A 160 1.74 11.33 10.68
CA TRP A 160 1.53 10.02 10.08
C TRP A 160 0.06 9.61 10.26
N ILE A 161 -0.61 9.22 9.18
CA ILE A 161 -2.04 8.93 9.18
C ILE A 161 -2.32 7.44 9.27
N SER A 162 -1.73 6.65 8.40
CA SER A 162 -1.88 5.19 8.37
C SER A 162 -0.87 4.55 7.43
N ALA A 163 -0.55 3.28 7.68
CA ALA A 163 0.15 2.43 6.73
C ALA A 163 -0.75 1.30 6.23
N GLY A 164 -0.41 0.77 5.07
CA GLY A 164 -1.10 -0.36 4.47
C GLY A 164 -0.19 -1.21 3.61
N ALA A 165 -0.74 -2.31 3.15
CA ALA A 165 -0.05 -3.29 2.35
C ALA A 165 -0.60 -3.31 0.93
N TRP A 166 0.30 -3.48 -0.04
CA TRP A 166 -0.08 -3.49 -1.46
C TRP A 166 0.38 -4.79 -2.11
N ASP A 167 1.14 -4.72 -3.18
CA ASP A 167 1.55 -5.83 -4.03
C ASP A 167 2.86 -6.51 -3.59
N PRO A 168 3.14 -7.71 -4.11
CA PRO A 168 4.44 -8.36 -3.91
C PRO A 168 5.52 -7.69 -4.75
N LEU A 169 6.80 -7.95 -4.42
CA LEU A 169 7.93 -7.56 -5.22
C LEU A 169 8.43 -8.73 -6.06
N HIS A 170 8.29 -8.62 -7.39
CA HIS A 170 8.93 -9.46 -8.38
C HIS A 170 10.02 -8.71 -9.15
N ILE A 171 10.84 -9.45 -9.90
CA ILE A 171 11.85 -8.90 -10.79
C ILE A 171 11.44 -9.22 -12.22
N PHE A 172 11.22 -8.17 -13.03
CA PHE A 172 10.88 -8.28 -14.44
C PHE A 172 12.05 -7.80 -15.28
N THR A 173 12.47 -8.59 -16.27
CA THR A 173 13.68 -8.30 -17.04
C THR A 173 13.53 -8.61 -18.53
N LYS A 174 14.41 -8.00 -19.35
CA LYS A 174 14.50 -8.28 -20.80
C LYS A 174 15.10 -9.67 -21.06
N ASP A 175 16.10 -10.07 -20.26
CA ASP A 175 16.77 -11.36 -20.34
C ASP A 175 16.44 -12.21 -19.12
N PRO A 176 16.34 -13.54 -19.24
CA PRO A 176 15.91 -14.41 -18.15
C PRO A 176 16.86 -14.37 -16.97
N ILE A 177 16.29 -14.52 -15.77
CA ILE A 177 17.01 -14.83 -14.52
C ILE A 177 16.60 -16.24 -14.11
N ARG A 178 17.55 -17.21 -14.13
CA ARG A 178 17.33 -18.61 -13.76
C ARG A 178 18.30 -19.10 -12.72
N SER A 179 19.27 -18.25 -12.34
CA SER A 179 20.26 -18.48 -11.28
C SER A 179 20.64 -17.14 -10.64
N LEU A 180 21.28 -17.16 -9.47
CA LEU A 180 21.82 -15.94 -8.86
C LEU A 180 22.92 -15.30 -9.73
N ALA A 181 23.64 -16.10 -10.51
CA ALA A 181 24.66 -15.58 -11.42
C ALA A 181 24.08 -14.69 -12.52
N ASP A 182 22.85 -14.93 -12.96
CA ASP A 182 22.17 -14.14 -13.99
C ASP A 182 21.75 -12.73 -13.51
N MET A 183 21.74 -12.50 -12.20
CA MET A 183 21.48 -11.18 -11.63
C MET A 183 22.65 -10.22 -11.81
N LYS A 184 23.87 -10.74 -11.94
CA LYS A 184 25.09 -9.95 -11.90
C LYS A 184 25.18 -8.92 -13.01
N GLY A 185 25.28 -7.65 -12.62
CA GLY A 185 25.43 -6.51 -13.51
C GLY A 185 24.13 -6.02 -14.15
N LYS A 186 22.98 -6.69 -13.93
CA LYS A 186 21.69 -6.19 -14.43
C LYS A 186 21.30 -4.93 -13.70
N ARG A 187 21.03 -3.87 -14.46
CA ARG A 187 20.56 -2.58 -13.98
C ARG A 187 19.03 -2.62 -13.92
N VAL A 188 18.48 -2.47 -12.74
CA VAL A 188 17.05 -2.52 -12.53
C VAL A 188 16.55 -1.29 -11.79
N PHE A 189 15.41 -0.75 -12.21
CA PHE A 189 14.71 0.21 -11.38
C PHE A 189 14.24 -0.50 -10.12
N GLY A 190 14.41 0.10 -8.94
CA GLY A 190 14.03 -0.56 -7.70
C GLY A 190 14.00 0.35 -6.49
N VAL A 191 13.27 -0.08 -5.46
CA VAL A 191 13.16 0.63 -4.19
C VAL A 191 14.47 0.56 -3.38
N PRO A 192 14.77 1.60 -2.57
CA PRO A 192 16.06 1.70 -1.89
C PRO A 192 16.44 0.49 -1.05
N THR A 193 15.56 0.02 -0.16
CA THR A 193 15.90 -1.07 0.78
C THR A 193 16.03 -2.41 0.09
N ALA A 194 15.07 -2.80 -0.76
CA ALA A 194 15.16 -4.05 -1.53
C ALA A 194 16.33 -4.00 -2.52
N GLY A 195 16.55 -2.87 -3.19
CA GLY A 195 17.70 -2.68 -4.09
C GLY A 195 19.04 -2.88 -3.37
N ARG A 196 19.21 -2.30 -2.17
CA ARG A 196 20.41 -2.50 -1.33
C ARG A 196 20.62 -3.96 -0.96
N PHE A 197 19.56 -4.70 -0.63
CA PHE A 197 19.64 -6.13 -0.37
C PHE A 197 20.04 -6.91 -1.63
N LEU A 198 19.34 -6.69 -2.74
CA LEU A 198 19.57 -7.40 -4.00
C LEU A 198 20.93 -7.10 -4.63
N SER A 199 21.55 -5.95 -4.31
CA SER A 199 22.91 -5.64 -4.76
C SER A 199 23.98 -6.61 -4.20
N ARG A 200 23.69 -7.33 -3.12
CA ARG A 200 24.55 -8.43 -2.61
C ARG A 200 24.72 -9.55 -3.65
N TYR A 201 23.75 -9.71 -4.56
CA TYR A 201 23.76 -10.70 -5.65
C TYR A 201 24.14 -10.09 -7.00
N GLY A 202 24.62 -8.86 -6.98
CA GLY A 202 25.15 -8.16 -8.15
C GLY A 202 24.13 -7.44 -9.00
N LEU A 203 22.86 -7.35 -8.61
CA LEU A 203 21.93 -6.39 -9.19
C LEU A 203 22.40 -4.97 -8.94
N VAL A 204 22.19 -4.10 -9.92
CA VAL A 204 22.53 -2.69 -9.86
C VAL A 204 21.22 -1.88 -9.81
N PRO A 205 20.76 -1.48 -8.61
CA PRO A 205 19.55 -0.67 -8.50
C PRO A 205 19.80 0.73 -9.05
N VAL A 206 18.87 1.22 -9.85
CA VAL A 206 18.89 2.55 -10.49
C VAL A 206 17.60 3.27 -10.14
N THR A 207 17.67 4.55 -9.82
CA THR A 207 16.51 5.41 -9.61
C THR A 207 16.37 6.35 -10.80
N LEU A 208 15.15 6.42 -11.35
CA LEU A 208 14.77 7.30 -12.45
C LEU A 208 13.41 7.94 -12.15
N PRO A 209 13.07 9.08 -12.76
CA PRO A 209 11.69 9.57 -12.80
C PRO A 209 10.72 8.50 -13.31
N TRP A 210 9.51 8.48 -12.79
CA TRP A 210 8.52 7.44 -13.09
C TRP A 210 8.27 7.28 -14.59
N ASP A 211 8.08 8.39 -15.30
CA ASP A 211 7.75 8.39 -16.73
C ASP A 211 8.91 7.96 -17.65
N ASP A 212 10.14 7.89 -17.13
CA ASP A 212 11.34 7.50 -17.89
C ASP A 212 11.61 5.99 -17.84
N ILE A 213 10.99 5.23 -16.93
CA ILE A 213 11.33 3.83 -16.64
C ILE A 213 11.07 2.93 -17.87
N GLU A 214 9.89 3.00 -18.47
CA GLU A 214 9.54 2.18 -19.65
C GLU A 214 10.49 2.44 -20.82
N VAL A 215 10.79 3.71 -21.09
CA VAL A 215 11.71 4.13 -22.15
C VAL A 215 13.13 3.63 -21.88
N ALA A 216 13.61 3.73 -20.63
CA ALA A 216 14.93 3.26 -20.24
C ALA A 216 15.08 1.73 -20.41
N ILE A 217 14.04 0.97 -20.11
CA ILE A 217 14.03 -0.48 -20.39
C ILE A 217 14.01 -0.72 -21.90
N GLY A 218 13.13 -0.06 -22.63
CA GLY A 218 13.01 -0.21 -24.09
C GLY A 218 14.33 0.07 -24.81
N THR A 219 15.04 1.12 -24.43
CA THR A 219 16.34 1.52 -25.03
C THR A 219 17.53 0.69 -24.54
N GLY A 220 17.37 -0.10 -23.47
CA GLY A 220 18.45 -0.89 -22.86
C GLY A 220 19.34 -0.09 -21.90
N GLU A 221 18.91 1.07 -21.44
CA GLU A 221 19.51 1.78 -20.32
C GLU A 221 19.28 1.02 -19.01
N LEU A 222 18.08 0.44 -18.85
CA LEU A 222 17.76 -0.53 -17.81
C LEU A 222 17.57 -1.93 -18.42
N ASP A 223 17.91 -2.94 -17.64
CA ASP A 223 17.67 -4.36 -17.96
C ASP A 223 16.29 -4.84 -17.47
N GLY A 224 15.62 -4.04 -16.60
CA GLY A 224 14.31 -4.34 -16.06
C GLY A 224 13.94 -3.55 -14.82
N VAL A 225 13.00 -4.09 -14.04
CA VAL A 225 12.53 -3.53 -12.77
C VAL A 225 12.56 -4.59 -11.67
N ALA A 226 12.86 -4.17 -10.45
CA ALA A 226 12.69 -4.94 -9.20
C ALA A 226 11.77 -4.13 -8.29
N TRP A 227 10.47 -4.11 -8.64
CA TRP A 227 9.53 -3.19 -8.02
C TRP A 227 8.21 -3.87 -7.66
N CYS A 228 7.38 -4.31 -8.57
CA CYS A 228 5.96 -4.56 -8.34
C CYS A 228 5.54 -6.02 -8.54
N GLY A 229 4.24 -6.29 -8.39
CA GLY A 229 3.57 -7.50 -8.83
C GLY A 229 3.17 -7.45 -10.31
N PHE A 230 2.56 -8.55 -10.80
CA PHE A 230 2.15 -8.67 -12.19
C PHE A 230 1.07 -7.67 -12.57
N THR A 231 0.10 -7.40 -11.68
CA THR A 231 -0.99 -6.46 -11.95
C THR A 231 -0.45 -5.09 -12.34
N GLU A 232 0.47 -4.55 -11.55
CA GLU A 232 1.08 -3.27 -11.84
C GLU A 232 1.94 -3.30 -13.10
N ALA A 233 2.81 -4.31 -13.25
CA ALA A 233 3.69 -4.42 -14.43
C ALA A 233 2.93 -4.42 -15.75
N TYR A 234 1.75 -5.04 -15.79
CA TYR A 234 0.87 -5.04 -16.96
C TYR A 234 0.16 -3.71 -17.18
N GLU A 235 -0.26 -3.06 -16.09
CA GLU A 235 -1.01 -1.79 -16.14
C GLU A 235 -0.14 -0.61 -16.57
N VAL A 236 1.10 -0.55 -16.07
CA VAL A 236 2.02 0.57 -16.36
C VAL A 236 2.88 0.36 -17.60
N GLY A 237 2.67 -0.74 -18.37
CA GLY A 237 3.36 -1.00 -19.64
C GLY A 237 4.73 -1.71 -19.49
N TRP A 238 5.20 -2.01 -18.28
CA TRP A 238 6.50 -2.70 -18.13
C TRP A 238 6.51 -4.12 -18.67
N ALA A 239 5.35 -4.79 -18.67
CA ALA A 239 5.18 -6.09 -19.33
C ALA A 239 5.29 -6.03 -20.86
N ASP A 240 5.26 -4.86 -21.49
CA ASP A 240 5.46 -4.69 -22.93
C ASP A 240 6.94 -4.57 -23.31
N VAL A 241 7.81 -4.24 -22.36
CA VAL A 241 9.25 -4.04 -22.55
C VAL A 241 10.13 -5.06 -21.81
N CYS A 242 9.57 -5.80 -20.84
CA CYS A 242 10.20 -6.95 -20.17
C CYS A 242 9.65 -8.24 -20.73
N ASN A 243 10.54 -9.22 -21.00
CA ASN A 243 10.14 -10.52 -21.58
C ASN A 243 10.02 -11.63 -20.53
N TYR A 244 10.57 -11.41 -19.34
CA TYR A 244 10.69 -12.43 -18.29
C TYR A 244 10.27 -11.89 -16.94
N ALA A 245 9.63 -12.76 -16.15
CA ALA A 245 9.24 -12.50 -14.77
C ALA A 245 9.81 -13.56 -13.85
N LEU A 246 10.62 -13.15 -12.85
CA LEU A 246 11.13 -14.04 -11.82
C LEU A 246 10.06 -14.30 -10.76
N LEU A 247 9.65 -15.56 -10.59
CA LEU A 247 8.64 -15.98 -9.61
C LEU A 247 9.13 -15.99 -8.16
N ASN A 248 10.45 -16.11 -7.96
CA ASN A 248 11.05 -15.98 -6.64
C ASN A 248 10.88 -14.54 -6.13
N ASN A 249 9.81 -14.27 -5.41
CA ASN A 249 9.55 -12.92 -4.92
C ASN A 249 10.41 -12.58 -3.71
N VAL A 250 10.77 -11.31 -3.59
CA VAL A 250 11.64 -10.82 -2.51
C VAL A 250 10.81 -10.49 -1.26
N THR A 251 9.57 -10.09 -1.44
CA THR A 251 8.59 -9.89 -0.34
C THR A 251 7.17 -9.96 -0.88
N GLY A 252 6.24 -10.32 0.00
CA GLY A 252 4.82 -10.47 -0.34
C GLY A 252 4.02 -9.18 -0.29
N ALA A 253 4.59 -8.07 0.19
CA ALA A 253 3.86 -6.81 0.25
C ALA A 253 4.78 -5.58 0.27
N TRP A 254 4.32 -4.51 -0.38
CA TRP A 254 4.85 -3.17 -0.27
C TRP A 254 4.15 -2.44 0.89
N CYS A 255 4.94 -1.80 1.75
CA CYS A 255 4.45 -1.00 2.87
C CYS A 255 4.39 0.47 2.48
N GLY A 256 3.18 0.99 2.26
CA GLY A 256 2.97 2.39 1.96
C GLY A 256 2.16 3.11 3.01
N SER A 257 2.36 4.41 3.11
CA SER A 257 1.77 5.26 4.13
C SER A 257 1.10 6.49 3.54
N TYR A 258 0.18 7.06 4.33
CA TYR A 258 -0.35 8.41 4.14
C TYR A 258 0.20 9.32 5.24
N PHE A 259 0.64 10.50 4.84
CA PHE A 259 1.12 11.55 5.73
C PHE A 259 0.43 12.87 5.42
N ALA A 260 0.34 13.75 6.42
CA ALA A 260 -0.13 15.10 6.24
C ALA A 260 0.80 16.12 6.91
N ASN A 261 0.78 17.36 6.43
CA ASN A 261 1.38 18.46 7.15
C ASN A 261 0.62 18.70 8.46
N THR A 262 1.30 18.75 9.60
CA THR A 262 0.68 18.88 10.93
C THR A 262 -0.21 20.12 11.04
N LYS A 263 0.16 21.25 10.40
CA LYS A 263 -0.65 22.48 10.43
C LYS A 263 -1.94 22.30 9.63
N SER A 264 -1.85 21.73 8.43
CA SER A 264 -3.01 21.42 7.58
C SER A 264 -3.93 20.42 8.28
N TRP A 265 -3.35 19.39 8.91
CA TRP A 265 -4.07 18.38 9.66
C TRP A 265 -4.84 18.96 10.86
N ASN A 266 -4.16 19.75 11.70
CA ASN A 266 -4.76 20.33 12.90
C ASN A 266 -5.80 21.41 12.59
N ALA A 267 -5.81 21.97 11.38
CA ALA A 267 -6.84 22.90 10.93
C ALA A 267 -8.14 22.20 10.52
N LEU A 268 -8.14 20.88 10.33
CA LEU A 268 -9.33 20.12 9.99
C LEU A 268 -10.24 19.93 11.21
N PRO A 269 -11.58 20.06 11.04
CA PRO A 269 -12.54 19.55 12.01
C PRO A 269 -12.35 18.03 12.23
N ALA A 270 -12.61 17.56 13.46
CA ALA A 270 -12.39 16.16 13.85
C ALA A 270 -13.13 15.14 12.95
N ASN A 271 -14.33 15.49 12.47
CA ASN A 271 -15.07 14.64 11.54
C ASN A 271 -14.38 14.48 10.18
N LEU A 272 -13.67 15.50 9.68
CA LEU A 272 -12.91 15.42 8.43
C LEU A 272 -11.59 14.67 8.62
N GLN A 273 -10.93 14.82 9.77
CA GLN A 273 -9.77 14.01 10.13
C GLN A 273 -10.13 12.52 10.14
N GLU A 274 -11.23 12.17 10.80
CA GLU A 274 -11.69 10.77 10.86
C GLU A 274 -12.12 10.25 9.49
N LEU A 275 -12.85 11.05 8.70
CA LEU A 275 -13.22 10.68 7.34
C LEU A 275 -11.99 10.41 6.48
N PHE A 276 -10.93 11.22 6.60
CA PHE A 276 -9.69 11.02 5.86
C PHE A 276 -8.99 9.73 6.31
N ARG A 277 -8.88 9.46 7.62
CA ARG A 277 -8.33 8.17 8.13
C ARG A 277 -9.11 6.96 7.61
N MET A 278 -10.43 7.02 7.63
CA MET A 278 -11.28 5.96 7.11
C MET A 278 -11.05 5.75 5.61
N SER A 279 -10.96 6.83 4.83
CA SER A 279 -10.72 6.73 3.39
C SER A 279 -9.34 6.15 3.06
N CYS A 280 -8.30 6.47 3.86
CA CYS A 280 -6.98 5.87 3.73
C CYS A 280 -7.01 4.35 4.00
N ASN A 281 -7.70 3.92 5.06
CA ASN A 281 -7.84 2.50 5.38
C ASN A 281 -8.64 1.73 4.30
N ASP A 282 -9.72 2.31 3.79
CA ASP A 282 -10.49 1.73 2.68
C ASP A 282 -9.65 1.63 1.41
N SER A 283 -8.85 2.65 1.12
CA SER A 283 -7.88 2.64 0.01
C SER A 283 -6.88 1.49 0.12
N HIS A 284 -6.34 1.21 1.30
CA HIS A 284 -5.42 0.08 1.48
C HIS A 284 -6.11 -1.25 1.18
N TYR A 285 -7.34 -1.45 1.66
CA TYR A 285 -8.13 -2.64 1.36
C TYR A 285 -8.43 -2.78 -0.14
N TYR A 286 -8.91 -1.71 -0.78
CA TYR A 286 -9.19 -1.69 -2.21
C TYR A 286 -7.96 -2.07 -3.06
N ARG A 287 -6.79 -1.52 -2.71
CA ARG A 287 -5.52 -1.82 -3.40
C ARG A 287 -5.13 -3.29 -3.25
N GLN A 288 -5.24 -3.86 -2.06
CA GLN A 288 -4.99 -5.30 -1.86
C GLN A 288 -5.85 -6.15 -2.79
N VAL A 289 -7.15 -5.84 -2.87
CA VAL A 289 -8.07 -6.58 -3.74
C VAL A 289 -7.72 -6.41 -5.21
N TRP A 290 -7.39 -5.20 -5.64
CA TRP A 290 -7.02 -4.92 -7.02
C TRP A 290 -5.73 -5.63 -7.43
N TYR A 291 -4.67 -5.50 -6.65
CA TYR A 291 -3.38 -6.14 -6.93
C TYR A 291 -3.50 -7.67 -6.96
N TRP A 292 -4.03 -8.25 -5.91
CA TRP A 292 -4.09 -9.71 -5.80
C TRP A 292 -5.11 -10.37 -6.73
N GLY A 293 -6.16 -9.66 -7.12
CA GLY A 293 -7.10 -10.12 -8.15
C GLY A 293 -6.43 -10.31 -9.49
N GLY A 294 -5.62 -9.34 -9.93
CA GLY A 294 -4.85 -9.44 -11.16
C GLY A 294 -3.64 -10.36 -11.05
N GLU A 295 -2.96 -10.39 -9.89
CA GLU A 295 -1.74 -11.17 -9.66
C GLU A 295 -1.91 -12.66 -10.02
N ALA A 296 -2.95 -13.30 -9.51
CA ALA A 296 -3.21 -14.71 -9.78
C ALA A 296 -3.57 -14.97 -11.25
N GLN A 297 -4.43 -14.13 -11.82
CA GLN A 297 -4.88 -14.28 -13.20
C GLN A 297 -3.74 -14.09 -14.19
N LEU A 298 -2.93 -13.04 -14.04
CA LEU A 298 -1.86 -12.70 -14.97
C LEU A 298 -0.68 -13.68 -14.94
N ARG A 299 -0.45 -14.35 -13.81
CA ARG A 299 0.52 -15.46 -13.72
C ARG A 299 0.11 -16.68 -14.52
N VAL A 300 -1.20 -16.94 -14.66
CA VAL A 300 -1.73 -18.13 -15.34
C VAL A 300 -2.09 -17.84 -16.79
N GLU A 301 -2.68 -16.68 -17.05
CA GLU A 301 -3.26 -16.32 -18.36
C GLU A 301 -2.47 -15.22 -19.08
N GLY A 302 -1.51 -14.57 -18.41
CA GLY A 302 -0.70 -13.50 -19.02
C GLY A 302 0.26 -14.06 -20.07
N GLU A 303 0.23 -13.46 -21.26
CA GLU A 303 1.00 -13.95 -22.43
C GLU A 303 2.24 -13.09 -22.73
N LYS A 304 2.45 -11.96 -22.01
CA LYS A 304 3.52 -11.02 -22.36
C LYS A 304 4.90 -11.45 -21.86
N MET A 305 4.97 -12.19 -20.75
CA MET A 305 6.23 -12.53 -20.09
C MET A 305 6.34 -14.03 -19.83
N GLU A 306 7.53 -14.59 -20.08
CA GLU A 306 7.89 -15.94 -19.68
C GLU A 306 8.24 -15.97 -18.18
N LEU A 307 7.67 -16.94 -17.46
CA LEU A 307 7.94 -17.11 -16.03
C LEU A 307 9.25 -17.87 -15.82
N THR A 308 10.13 -17.34 -14.99
CA THR A 308 11.41 -17.96 -14.63
C THR A 308 11.50 -18.21 -13.13
N THR A 309 12.35 -19.13 -12.73
CA THR A 309 12.66 -19.41 -11.32
C THR A 309 14.15 -19.63 -11.14
N ILE A 310 14.67 -19.18 -10.00
CA ILE A 310 15.96 -19.62 -9.46
C ILE A 310 15.72 -20.91 -8.68
N PRO A 311 16.59 -21.94 -8.77
CA PRO A 311 16.45 -23.16 -7.99
C PRO A 311 16.32 -22.91 -6.50
N ALA A 312 15.54 -23.78 -5.82
CA ALA A 312 15.21 -23.58 -4.41
C ALA A 312 16.47 -23.56 -3.51
N ASP A 313 17.46 -24.40 -3.79
CA ASP A 313 18.71 -24.46 -3.04
C ASP A 313 19.54 -23.17 -3.13
N GLU A 314 19.54 -22.50 -4.28
CA GLU A 314 20.15 -21.17 -4.41
C GLU A 314 19.29 -20.09 -3.70
N TRP A 315 17.95 -20.15 -3.87
CA TRP A 315 17.06 -19.15 -3.29
C TRP A 315 16.94 -19.23 -1.78
N ASP A 316 17.05 -20.44 -1.19
CA ASP A 316 17.07 -20.64 0.26
C ASP A 316 18.25 -19.90 0.91
N GLN A 317 19.39 -19.80 0.21
CA GLN A 317 20.51 -18.98 0.67
C GLN A 317 20.15 -17.48 0.71
N VAL A 318 19.40 -16.98 -0.28
CA VAL A 318 18.95 -15.57 -0.30
C VAL A 318 18.01 -15.27 0.88
N VAL A 319 17.13 -16.22 1.19
CA VAL A 319 16.25 -16.13 2.38
C VAL A 319 17.07 -16.10 3.67
N GLU A 320 18.09 -16.95 3.79
CA GLU A 320 18.95 -16.98 4.97
C GLU A 320 19.76 -15.70 5.12
N ASP A 321 20.35 -15.19 4.02
CA ASP A 321 21.12 -13.93 4.01
C ASP A 321 20.26 -12.70 4.39
N SER A 322 18.93 -12.79 4.22
CA SER A 322 18.03 -11.72 4.64
C SER A 322 18.02 -11.51 6.16
N LYS A 323 18.27 -12.57 6.94
CA LYS A 323 18.34 -12.48 8.41
C LYS A 323 19.53 -11.63 8.87
N GLU A 324 20.68 -11.77 8.22
CA GLU A 324 21.84 -10.90 8.48
C GLU A 324 21.52 -9.45 8.11
N PHE A 325 20.88 -9.24 6.95
CA PHE A 325 20.46 -7.91 6.54
C PHE A 325 19.46 -7.27 7.51
N TRP A 326 18.56 -8.04 8.09
CA TRP A 326 17.65 -7.58 9.15
C TRP A 326 18.40 -7.14 10.40
N GLU A 327 19.41 -7.93 10.84
CA GLU A 327 20.24 -7.60 11.99
C GLU A 327 21.06 -6.31 11.77
N ASP A 328 21.58 -6.10 10.56
CA ASP A 328 22.25 -4.85 10.19
C ASP A 328 21.31 -3.65 10.40
N LEU A 329 20.04 -3.77 9.94
CA LEU A 329 19.04 -2.71 10.11
C LEU A 329 18.61 -2.54 11.57
N ALA A 330 18.45 -3.63 12.29
CA ALA A 330 18.11 -3.60 13.70
C ALA A 330 19.16 -2.90 14.56
N SER A 331 20.42 -2.88 14.11
CA SER A 331 21.53 -2.20 14.80
C SER A 331 21.53 -0.67 14.68
N ILE A 332 20.71 -0.09 13.80
CA ILE A 332 20.69 1.35 13.54
C ILE A 332 20.19 2.12 14.78
N SER A 333 19.14 1.65 15.43
CA SER A 333 18.57 2.28 16.63
C SER A 333 17.77 1.29 17.49
N PRO A 334 17.42 1.63 18.75
CA PRO A 334 16.49 0.85 19.55
C PRO A 334 15.10 0.70 18.91
N ARG A 335 14.68 1.67 18.09
CA ARG A 335 13.38 1.65 17.39
C ARG A 335 13.41 0.68 16.21
N THR A 336 14.48 0.68 15.40
CA THR A 336 14.65 -0.28 14.31
C THR A 336 14.76 -1.71 14.82
N ARG A 337 15.38 -1.93 16.00
CA ARG A 337 15.38 -3.22 16.70
C ARG A 337 13.94 -3.69 17.01
N LYS A 338 13.08 -2.83 17.58
CA LYS A 338 11.68 -3.19 17.85
C LYS A 338 10.93 -3.60 16.58
N VAL A 339 11.19 -2.93 15.45
CA VAL A 339 10.57 -3.28 14.17
C VAL A 339 11.01 -4.67 13.71
N VAL A 340 12.32 -4.95 13.71
CA VAL A 340 12.85 -6.27 13.33
C VAL A 340 12.35 -7.37 14.26
N ASP A 341 12.29 -7.12 15.57
CA ASP A 341 11.77 -8.07 16.54
C ASP A 341 10.27 -8.40 16.27
N ALA A 342 9.46 -7.41 15.85
CA ALA A 342 8.08 -7.63 15.46
C ALA A 342 7.97 -8.53 14.22
N PHE A 343 8.74 -8.27 13.17
CA PHE A 343 8.79 -9.11 11.97
C PHE A 343 9.28 -10.53 12.28
N SER A 344 10.36 -10.67 13.06
CA SER A 344 10.94 -11.96 13.45
C SER A 344 9.92 -12.79 14.24
N ARG A 345 9.29 -12.20 15.25
CA ARG A 345 8.26 -12.85 16.05
C ARG A 345 7.07 -13.31 15.20
N TYR A 346 6.62 -12.48 14.28
CA TYR A 346 5.54 -12.83 13.35
C TYR A 346 5.93 -14.01 12.46
N SER A 347 7.12 -13.96 11.84
CA SER A 347 7.64 -15.03 11.00
C SER A 347 7.74 -16.36 11.75
N GLU A 348 8.26 -16.37 12.98
CA GLU A 348 8.32 -17.56 13.83
C GLU A 348 6.94 -18.17 14.13
N VAL A 349 5.94 -17.32 14.39
CA VAL A 349 4.56 -17.78 14.62
C VAL A 349 4.00 -18.41 13.37
N MET A 350 4.19 -17.77 12.21
CA MET A 350 3.68 -18.26 10.94
C MET A 350 4.38 -19.56 10.49
N GLU A 351 5.65 -19.72 10.81
CA GLU A 351 6.36 -21.00 10.60
C GLU A 351 5.80 -22.16 11.44
N LYS A 352 5.47 -21.89 12.70
CA LYS A 352 4.93 -22.90 13.63
C LYS A 352 3.50 -23.29 13.32
N VAL A 353 2.68 -22.38 12.81
CA VAL A 353 1.28 -22.66 12.50
C VAL A 353 1.13 -23.63 11.32
N GLY A 354 2.01 -23.55 10.32
CA GLY A 354 1.97 -24.43 9.16
C GLY A 354 0.78 -24.16 8.20
N VAL A 355 0.41 -25.17 7.42
CA VAL A 355 -0.71 -25.10 6.46
C VAL A 355 -2.04 -25.01 7.23
N PRO A 356 -3.03 -24.18 6.80
CA PRO A 356 -3.11 -23.40 5.56
C PRO A 356 -2.44 -22.01 5.61
N TYR A 357 -1.87 -21.63 6.73
CA TYR A 357 -1.25 -20.31 6.92
C TYR A 357 0.17 -20.24 6.35
N ARG A 358 0.73 -21.40 6.00
CA ARG A 358 1.90 -21.52 5.15
C ARG A 358 1.44 -21.77 3.73
N TYR A 359 1.76 -20.87 2.86
CA TYR A 359 1.64 -21.13 1.43
C TYR A 359 2.96 -21.71 0.96
N SER A 360 2.89 -22.91 0.43
CA SER A 360 4.05 -23.63 -0.14
C SER A 360 4.52 -23.00 -1.45
#